data_1f9f00fc13f323f69b170c323d16b1b0
#
_entry.id   1f9f00fc13f323f69b170c323d16b1b0
#
_cell.length_a   1.000
_cell.length_b   1.000
_cell.length_c   1.000
_cell.angle_alpha   90.00
_cell.angle_beta   90.00
_cell.angle_gamma   90.00
#
_symmetry.space_group_name_H-M   'P 1'
#
loop_
_entity.id
_entity.type
_entity.pdbx_description
1 polymer ?
#
loop_
_entity_poly.entity_id
_entity_poly.type
_entity_poly.pdbx_seq_one_letter_code
_entity_poly.pdbx_strand_id
1 'polypeptide(L)'
;MLIELKRLGAQKLLQILAFLIILTSCMSINDKHGYFPLEKDIDQLIIGKTNKAQVIKIIGPAAISDGASWIYISSNVRSTAFFDPAVTDRNILFLEFSKKDILSSREIFTVEDGKFFDMHKTKEINDPRKINAFRQLFGNIGNFSAESFVNNY
;
A
#
# COMPACT_ATOMS: atom_id res chain seq x y z
N MET A 1 -55.23 -29.85 14.29
CA MET A 1 -54.46 -29.22 15.37
C MET A 1 -52.94 -29.57 15.29
N LEU A 2 -52.52 -30.80 15.23
CA LEU A 2 -51.10 -31.19 15.16
C LEU A 2 -50.38 -30.80 13.86
N ILE A 3 -51.07 -30.74 12.73
CA ILE A 3 -50.54 -30.37 11.41
C ILE A 3 -50.21 -28.86 11.34
N GLU A 4 -51.06 -28.03 11.93
CA GLU A 4 -50.84 -26.60 12.00
C GLU A 4 -49.63 -26.22 12.88
N LEU A 5 -49.46 -26.91 14.01
CA LEU A 5 -48.30 -26.71 14.88
C LEU A 5 -46.97 -27.07 14.17
N LYS A 6 -46.94 -28.15 13.37
CA LYS A 6 -45.76 -28.55 12.57
C LYS A 6 -45.44 -27.54 11.46
N ARG A 7 -46.50 -26.95 10.80
CA ARG A 7 -46.32 -25.90 9.79
C ARG A 7 -45.76 -24.62 10.38
N LEU A 8 -46.22 -24.20 11.56
CA LEU A 8 -45.74 -23.00 12.25
C LEU A 8 -44.27 -23.18 12.66
N GLY A 9 -43.88 -24.37 13.12
CA GLY A 9 -42.50 -24.69 13.46
C GLY A 9 -41.55 -24.67 12.25
N ALA A 10 -41.98 -25.24 11.13
CA ALA A 10 -41.23 -25.26 9.89
C ALA A 10 -41.03 -23.86 9.30
N GLN A 11 -42.05 -22.99 9.34
CA GLN A 11 -41.93 -21.60 8.88
C GLN A 11 -40.97 -20.78 9.73
N LYS A 12 -40.99 -20.92 11.05
CA LYS A 12 -40.05 -20.27 11.96
C LYS A 12 -38.62 -20.74 11.74
N LEU A 13 -38.42 -22.06 11.54
CA LEU A 13 -37.13 -22.63 11.24
C LEU A 13 -36.56 -22.10 9.93
N LEU A 14 -37.40 -21.99 8.89
CA LEU A 14 -37.01 -21.43 7.59
C LEU A 14 -36.63 -19.94 7.70
N GLN A 15 -37.37 -19.15 8.50
CA GLN A 15 -37.07 -17.74 8.75
C GLN A 15 -35.75 -17.57 9.50
N ILE A 16 -35.45 -18.42 10.52
CA ILE A 16 -34.20 -18.40 11.25
C ILE A 16 -33.05 -18.79 10.32
N LEU A 17 -33.20 -19.80 9.48
CA LEU A 17 -32.21 -20.21 8.52
C LEU A 17 -31.93 -19.12 7.48
N ALA A 18 -32.95 -18.46 6.95
CA ALA A 18 -32.79 -17.34 6.03
C ALA A 18 -32.05 -16.16 6.69
N PHE A 19 -32.41 -15.85 7.94
CA PHE A 19 -31.72 -14.81 8.71
C PHE A 19 -30.25 -15.15 8.98
N LEU A 20 -29.94 -16.42 9.26
CA LEU A 20 -28.54 -16.88 9.44
C LEU A 20 -27.70 -16.73 8.16
N ILE A 21 -28.30 -16.99 7.00
CA ILE A 21 -27.61 -16.84 5.70
C ILE A 21 -27.27 -15.37 5.41
N ILE A 22 -28.14 -14.44 5.78
CA ILE A 22 -27.90 -13.00 5.61
C ILE A 22 -26.74 -12.52 6.49
N LEU A 23 -26.57 -13.08 7.69
CA LEU A 23 -25.48 -12.72 8.61
C LEU A 23 -24.09 -13.17 8.14
N THR A 24 -23.99 -14.13 7.22
CA THR A 24 -22.69 -14.62 6.72
C THR A 24 -22.14 -13.82 5.53
N SER A 25 -22.84 -12.80 5.05
CA SER A 25 -22.44 -11.98 3.91
C SER A 25 -21.46 -10.86 4.27
N CYS A 26 -20.43 -11.15 5.07
CA CYS A 26 -19.32 -10.23 5.28
C CYS A 26 -18.37 -10.25 4.07
N MET A 27 -18.54 -9.28 3.16
CA MET A 27 -17.68 -9.10 2.01
C MET A 27 -16.46 -8.26 2.41
N SER A 28 -15.24 -8.77 2.17
CA SER A 28 -14.02 -7.99 2.22
C SER A 28 -13.63 -7.55 0.81
N ILE A 29 -13.29 -6.29 0.66
CA ILE A 29 -12.83 -5.70 -0.60
C ILE A 29 -11.33 -5.47 -0.48
N ASN A 30 -10.57 -5.88 -1.50
CA ASN A 30 -9.15 -5.61 -1.60
C ASN A 30 -8.95 -4.63 -2.77
N ASP A 31 -8.47 -3.44 -2.45
CA ASP A 31 -8.17 -2.40 -3.43
C ASP A 31 -6.66 -2.27 -3.60
N LYS A 32 -6.22 -2.38 -4.85
CA LYS A 32 -4.81 -2.19 -5.22
C LYS A 32 -4.63 -0.81 -5.84
N HIS A 33 -3.75 -0.03 -5.24
CA HIS A 33 -3.40 1.32 -5.70
C HIS A 33 -1.94 1.39 -6.12
N GLY A 34 -1.69 2.18 -7.19
CA GLY A 34 -0.34 2.43 -7.67
C GLY A 34 0.22 1.30 -8.54
N TYR A 35 1.53 1.39 -8.82
CA TYR A 35 2.25 0.47 -9.66
C TYR A 35 3.61 0.14 -9.06
N PHE A 36 3.93 -1.14 -9.02
CA PHE A 36 5.25 -1.65 -8.67
C PHE A 36 5.74 -2.55 -9.80
N PRO A 37 6.94 -2.32 -10.35
CA PRO A 37 7.49 -3.12 -11.43
C PRO A 37 7.71 -4.57 -11.01
N LEU A 38 7.76 -5.49 -11.98
CA LEU A 38 8.09 -6.88 -11.70
C LEU A 38 9.57 -7.00 -11.29
N GLU A 39 9.86 -7.88 -10.37
CA GLU A 39 11.20 -8.11 -9.84
C GLU A 39 12.22 -8.39 -10.94
N LYS A 40 11.87 -9.23 -11.92
CA LYS A 40 12.69 -9.53 -13.10
C LYS A 40 13.07 -8.29 -13.94
N ASP A 41 12.22 -7.26 -13.94
CA ASP A 41 12.46 -6.03 -14.70
C ASP A 41 13.30 -5.06 -13.86
N ILE A 42 13.09 -5.05 -12.53
CA ILE A 42 13.93 -4.31 -11.58
C ILE A 42 15.38 -4.83 -11.63
N ASP A 43 15.58 -6.13 -11.76
CA ASP A 43 16.92 -6.75 -11.81
C ASP A 43 17.71 -6.39 -13.08
N GLN A 44 17.04 -5.95 -14.15
CA GLN A 44 17.69 -5.43 -15.34
C GLN A 44 18.31 -4.03 -15.13
N LEU A 45 17.94 -3.33 -14.05
CA LEU A 45 18.46 -2.01 -13.72
C LEU A 45 19.84 -2.11 -13.07
N ILE A 46 20.90 -1.88 -13.83
CA ILE A 46 22.27 -2.00 -13.37
C ILE A 46 22.78 -0.66 -12.85
N ILE A 47 23.12 -0.60 -11.56
CA ILE A 47 23.71 0.58 -10.93
C ILE A 47 25.03 0.95 -11.64
N GLY A 48 25.21 2.24 -11.92
CA GLY A 48 26.37 2.78 -12.63
C GLY A 48 26.31 2.66 -14.16
N LYS A 49 25.27 1.99 -14.73
CA LYS A 49 25.15 1.80 -16.20
C LYS A 49 23.79 2.26 -16.74
N THR A 50 22.70 1.90 -16.10
CA THR A 50 21.33 2.19 -16.59
C THR A 50 21.04 3.68 -16.47
N ASN A 51 20.59 4.32 -17.56
CA ASN A 51 20.17 5.71 -17.55
C ASN A 51 18.64 5.84 -17.39
N LYS A 52 18.13 7.05 -17.12
CA LYS A 52 16.71 7.35 -16.94
C LYS A 52 15.84 6.88 -18.11
N ALA A 53 16.29 7.07 -19.36
CA ALA A 53 15.53 6.66 -20.53
C ALA A 53 15.39 5.13 -20.61
N GLN A 54 16.44 4.40 -20.23
CA GLN A 54 16.40 2.94 -20.14
C GLN A 54 15.49 2.47 -19.01
N VAL A 55 15.49 3.15 -17.86
CA VAL A 55 14.57 2.84 -16.75
C VAL A 55 13.13 2.97 -17.23
N ILE A 56 12.76 4.07 -17.89
CA ILE A 56 11.38 4.24 -18.42
C ILE A 56 11.04 3.13 -19.42
N LYS A 57 11.98 2.72 -20.25
CA LYS A 57 11.75 1.66 -21.24
C LYS A 57 11.52 0.28 -20.61
N ILE A 58 12.20 0.00 -19.49
CA ILE A 58 12.16 -1.32 -18.80
C ILE A 58 10.96 -1.40 -17.86
N ILE A 59 10.80 -0.40 -16.98
CA ILE A 59 9.81 -0.43 -15.89
C ILE A 59 8.75 0.66 -15.97
N GLY A 60 8.74 1.47 -17.03
CA GLY A 60 7.78 2.55 -17.21
C GLY A 60 8.10 3.82 -16.40
N PRO A 61 7.21 4.84 -16.46
CA PRO A 61 7.40 6.08 -15.75
C PRO A 61 7.19 5.90 -14.24
N ALA A 62 7.92 6.67 -13.43
CA ALA A 62 7.75 6.70 -11.99
C ALA A 62 6.45 7.41 -11.56
N ALA A 63 5.87 7.00 -10.43
CA ALA A 63 4.72 7.67 -9.84
C ALA A 63 5.09 9.07 -9.32
N ILE A 64 6.31 9.19 -8.78
CA ILE A 64 6.88 10.46 -8.32
C ILE A 64 8.28 10.58 -8.91
N SER A 65 8.59 11.71 -9.52
CA SER A 65 9.91 12.03 -10.04
C SER A 65 10.32 13.43 -9.57
N ASP A 66 11.39 13.50 -8.80
CA ASP A 66 12.01 14.74 -8.34
C ASP A 66 13.45 14.78 -8.82
N GLY A 67 13.64 15.26 -10.05
CA GLY A 67 14.95 15.43 -10.65
C GLY A 67 15.85 14.20 -10.55
N ALA A 68 16.56 14.07 -9.44
CA ALA A 68 17.50 12.99 -9.19
C ALA A 68 16.86 11.73 -8.59
N SER A 69 15.64 11.80 -8.07
CA SER A 69 15.01 10.69 -7.33
C SER A 69 13.69 10.29 -7.97
N TRP A 70 13.48 9.00 -8.18
CA TRP A 70 12.26 8.42 -8.72
C TRP A 70 11.68 7.38 -7.77
N ILE A 71 10.36 7.40 -7.62
CA ILE A 71 9.66 6.53 -6.68
C ILE A 71 8.50 5.83 -7.39
N TYR A 72 8.46 4.51 -7.25
CA TYR A 72 7.35 3.64 -7.63
C TYR A 72 6.71 3.13 -6.36
N ILE A 73 5.39 3.25 -6.23
CA ILE A 73 4.65 2.87 -5.03
C ILE A 73 3.47 2.01 -5.45
N SER A 74 3.29 0.90 -4.76
CA SER A 74 2.08 0.09 -4.83
C SER A 74 1.63 -0.24 -3.42
N SER A 75 0.33 -0.19 -3.15
CA SER A 75 -0.26 -0.60 -1.88
C SER A 75 -1.55 -1.36 -2.09
N ASN A 76 -1.76 -2.39 -1.27
CA ASN A 76 -3.01 -3.12 -1.16
C ASN A 76 -3.70 -2.69 0.12
N VAL A 77 -4.96 -2.29 0.00
CA VAL A 77 -5.81 -1.91 1.13
C VAL A 77 -6.94 -2.91 1.22
N ARG A 78 -7.11 -3.51 2.39
CA ARG A 78 -8.23 -4.40 2.69
C ARG A 78 -9.26 -3.63 3.50
N SER A 79 -10.47 -3.52 2.95
CA SER A 79 -11.65 -2.97 3.63
C SER A 79 -12.59 -4.11 4.00
N THR A 80 -12.96 -4.21 5.27
CA THR A 80 -13.96 -5.18 5.76
C THR A 80 -15.13 -4.38 6.33
N ALA A 81 -16.36 -4.78 6.03
CA ALA A 81 -17.60 -4.00 6.13
C ALA A 81 -17.77 -3.07 7.35
N PHE A 82 -17.18 -3.39 8.51
CA PHE A 82 -17.35 -2.61 9.76
C PHE A 82 -16.00 -2.22 10.41
N PHE A 83 -14.90 -2.53 9.76
CA PHE A 83 -13.56 -2.23 10.27
C PHE A 83 -12.89 -1.17 9.41
N ASP A 84 -12.00 -0.39 10.02
CA ASP A 84 -11.19 0.58 9.29
C ASP A 84 -10.36 -0.11 8.20
N PRO A 85 -10.22 0.52 7.03
CA PRO A 85 -9.36 0.01 5.97
C PRO A 85 -7.92 -0.17 6.45
N ALA A 86 -7.35 -1.35 6.24
CA ALA A 86 -5.99 -1.66 6.64
C ALA A 86 -5.10 -1.84 5.41
N VAL A 87 -3.92 -1.22 5.42
CA VAL A 87 -2.88 -1.49 4.42
C VAL A 87 -2.28 -2.85 4.74
N THR A 88 -2.53 -3.82 3.85
CA THR A 88 -2.05 -5.20 4.02
C THR A 88 -0.70 -5.43 3.36
N ASP A 89 -0.40 -4.64 2.32
CA ASP A 89 0.86 -4.73 1.59
C ASP A 89 1.21 -3.37 0.99
N ARG A 90 2.48 -3.02 1.00
CA ARG A 90 3.02 -1.82 0.37
C ARG A 90 4.44 -2.09 -0.09
N ASN A 91 4.69 -1.82 -1.36
CA ASN A 91 6.00 -1.93 -1.94
C ASN A 91 6.41 -0.57 -2.53
N ILE A 92 7.61 -0.13 -2.18
CA ILE A 92 8.19 1.13 -2.64
C ILE A 92 9.53 0.80 -3.26
N LEU A 93 9.72 1.17 -4.54
CA LEU A 93 11.02 1.15 -5.19
C LEU A 93 11.51 2.60 -5.30
N PHE A 94 12.65 2.85 -4.68
CA PHE A 94 13.34 4.13 -4.70
C PHE A 94 14.59 4.03 -5.58
N LEU A 95 14.68 4.92 -6.57
CA LEU A 95 15.80 5.01 -7.48
C LEU A 95 16.43 6.39 -7.37
N GLU A 96 17.74 6.45 -7.24
CA GLU A 96 18.50 7.70 -7.32
C GLU A 96 19.37 7.73 -8.58
N PHE A 97 19.48 8.92 -9.16
CA PHE A 97 20.29 9.17 -10.36
C PHE A 97 21.39 10.19 -10.07
N SER A 98 22.55 9.95 -10.65
CA SER A 98 23.65 10.91 -10.66
C SER A 98 23.31 12.14 -11.50
N LYS A 99 24.14 13.18 -11.44
CA LYS A 99 24.06 14.38 -12.29
C LYS A 99 24.12 14.06 -13.81
N LYS A 100 24.55 12.87 -14.18
CA LYS A 100 24.63 12.39 -15.58
C LYS A 100 23.45 11.52 -15.96
N ASP A 101 22.35 11.53 -15.16
CA ASP A 101 21.15 10.69 -15.34
C ASP A 101 21.42 9.18 -15.33
N ILE A 102 22.52 8.73 -14.71
CA ILE A 102 22.85 7.31 -14.53
C ILE A 102 22.39 6.88 -13.13
N LEU A 103 21.75 5.70 -13.06
CA LEU A 103 21.28 5.09 -11.81
C LEU A 103 22.44 4.94 -10.83
N SER A 104 22.35 5.56 -9.66
CA SER A 104 23.37 5.55 -8.61
C SER A 104 22.98 4.68 -7.42
N SER A 105 21.66 4.57 -7.12
CA SER A 105 21.16 3.74 -6.04
C SER A 105 19.80 3.13 -6.40
N ARG A 106 19.52 1.95 -5.85
CA ARG A 106 18.25 1.24 -5.98
C ARG A 106 17.93 0.61 -4.63
N GLU A 107 16.79 0.99 -4.06
CA GLU A 107 16.34 0.49 -2.76
C GLU A 107 14.87 0.08 -2.83
N ILE A 108 14.51 -1.02 -2.18
CA ILE A 108 13.14 -1.52 -2.09
C ILE A 108 12.74 -1.50 -0.61
N PHE A 109 11.57 -0.92 -0.33
CA PHE A 109 10.99 -0.89 1.01
C PHE A 109 9.63 -1.57 1.00
N THR A 110 9.32 -2.30 2.07
CA THR A 110 8.06 -3.01 2.29
C THR A 110 7.30 -2.43 3.48
N VAL A 111 6.08 -2.91 3.74
CA VAL A 111 5.32 -2.55 4.96
C VAL A 111 6.09 -2.93 6.23
N GLU A 112 6.83 -4.02 6.18
CA GLU A 112 7.61 -4.52 7.31
C GLU A 112 8.72 -3.54 7.69
N ASP A 113 9.39 -2.97 6.69
CA ASP A 113 10.41 -1.92 6.91
C ASP A 113 9.81 -0.68 7.57
N GLY A 114 8.56 -0.29 7.21
CA GLY A 114 7.84 0.83 7.82
C GLY A 114 7.49 0.65 9.29
N LYS A 115 7.33 -0.59 9.77
CA LYS A 115 7.10 -0.89 11.20
C LYS A 115 8.39 -0.79 12.02
N PHE A 116 9.53 -0.88 11.39
CA PHE A 116 10.85 -0.74 12.03
C PHE A 116 11.36 0.71 12.08
N PHE A 117 10.67 1.65 11.46
CA PHE A 117 10.94 3.08 11.67
C PHE A 117 10.36 3.55 13.02
N ASP A 118 10.78 2.91 14.10
CA ASP A 118 10.71 3.50 15.42
C ASP A 118 11.71 4.67 15.45
N MET A 119 11.20 5.88 15.60
CA MET A 119 11.98 7.13 15.57
C MET A 119 13.07 7.21 16.68
N HIS A 120 13.21 6.17 17.49
CA HIS A 120 14.19 6.09 18.56
C HIS A 120 15.40 5.16 18.30
N LYS A 121 15.42 4.43 17.18
CA LYS A 121 16.57 3.59 16.81
C LYS A 121 17.07 3.92 15.41
N THR A 122 17.70 5.08 15.28
CA THR A 122 18.52 5.42 14.13
C THR A 122 19.76 4.52 14.12
N LYS A 123 19.68 3.36 13.49
CA LYS A 123 20.87 2.66 13.06
C LYS A 123 21.23 3.25 11.70
N GLU A 124 22.16 4.16 11.74
CA GLU A 124 23.01 4.76 10.71
C GLU A 124 22.72 4.40 9.24
N ILE A 125 21.76 5.09 8.64
CA ILE A 125 21.87 5.47 7.24
C ILE A 125 22.70 6.77 7.26
N ASN A 126 24.01 6.65 7.03
CA ASN A 126 25.00 7.73 7.20
C ASN A 126 24.92 8.83 6.13
N ASP A 127 23.77 9.06 5.47
CA ASP A 127 23.61 10.20 4.60
C ASP A 127 22.42 11.08 5.03
N PRO A 128 22.67 12.25 5.66
CA PRO A 128 21.62 13.17 6.11
C PRO A 128 20.70 13.64 4.97
N ARG A 129 21.14 13.62 3.72
CA ARG A 129 20.35 14.04 2.55
C ARG A 129 19.28 13.02 2.18
N LYS A 130 19.59 11.72 2.31
CA LYS A 130 18.64 10.63 2.05
C LYS A 130 17.50 10.62 3.07
N ILE A 131 17.84 10.85 4.34
CA ILE A 131 16.87 10.93 5.44
C ILE A 131 15.93 12.13 5.27
N ASN A 132 16.42 13.28 4.81
CA ASN A 132 15.61 14.47 4.63
C ASN A 132 14.64 14.37 3.44
N ALA A 133 15.07 13.80 2.32
CA ALA A 133 14.19 13.56 1.17
C ALA A 133 13.10 12.54 1.52
N PHE A 134 13.46 11.46 2.22
CA PHE A 134 12.51 10.46 2.68
C PHE A 134 11.53 11.02 3.72
N ARG A 135 11.99 11.79 4.73
CA ARG A 135 11.14 12.47 5.71
C ARG A 135 10.21 13.49 5.08
N GLN A 136 10.66 14.24 4.07
CA GLN A 136 9.86 15.25 3.40
C GLN A 136 8.74 14.61 2.57
N LEU A 137 8.99 13.46 1.95
CA LEU A 137 8.02 12.73 1.15
C LEU A 137 7.08 11.85 2.00
N PHE A 138 7.59 11.26 3.08
CA PHE A 138 6.84 10.26 3.85
C PHE A 138 6.47 10.71 5.28
N GLY A 139 7.06 11.76 5.80
CA GLY A 139 6.73 12.29 7.13
C GLY A 139 5.28 12.78 7.26
N ASN A 140 4.62 13.04 6.14
CA ASN A 140 3.21 13.44 6.08
C ASN A 140 2.24 12.30 5.77
N ILE A 141 2.71 11.14 5.33
CA ILE A 141 1.83 10.02 4.91
C ILE A 141 1.25 9.27 6.11
N GLY A 142 1.85 9.41 7.30
CA GLY A 142 1.37 8.78 8.54
C GLY A 142 0.39 9.64 9.36
N ASN A 143 0.19 10.91 9.01
CA ASN A 143 -0.61 11.88 9.77
C ASN A 143 -1.93 12.26 9.09
N PHE A 144 -2.50 11.41 8.28
CA PHE A 144 -3.90 11.58 7.86
C PHE A 144 -4.83 11.12 8.99
N SER A 145 -4.97 11.97 10.01
CA SER A 145 -6.10 11.88 10.93
C SER A 145 -7.34 12.41 10.22
N ALA A 146 -8.47 11.73 10.35
CA ALA A 146 -9.77 12.12 9.78
C ALA A 146 -10.24 13.54 10.21
N GLU A 147 -9.62 14.12 11.22
CA GLU A 147 -9.90 15.46 11.75
C GLU A 147 -9.51 16.60 10.78
N SER A 148 -8.61 16.37 9.83
CA SER A 148 -8.21 17.42 8.88
C SER A 148 -9.26 17.70 7.80
N PHE A 149 -10.26 16.86 7.65
CA PHE A 149 -11.35 17.04 6.67
C PHE A 149 -12.61 17.71 7.23
N VAL A 150 -12.74 17.85 8.55
CA VAL A 150 -13.97 18.35 9.18
C VAL A 150 -13.94 19.87 9.41
N ASN A 151 -12.80 20.53 9.38
CA ASN A 151 -12.66 21.96 9.72
C ASN A 151 -12.65 22.94 8.53
N ASN A 152 -13.12 22.52 7.34
CA ASN A 152 -13.19 23.42 6.17
C ASN A 152 -14.61 23.59 5.60
N TYR A 153 -15.63 23.62 6.49
CA TYR A 153 -16.97 24.08 6.16
C TYR A 153 -17.46 25.10 7.17
#